data_849827082043178d3550b3b2f3cd3cb6
#
_entry.id   849827082043178d3550b3b2f3cd3cb6
#
_cell.length_a   1.000
_cell.length_b   1.000
_cell.length_c   1.000
_cell.angle_alpha   90.00
_cell.angle_beta   90.00
_cell.angle_gamma   90.00
#
_symmetry.space_group_name_H-M   'P 1'
#
loop_
_entity.id
_entity.type
_entity.pdbx_description
1 polymer ?
#
loop_
_entity_poly.entity_id
_entity_poly.type
_entity_poly.pdbx_seq_one_letter_code
_entity_poly.pdbx_strand_id
1 'polypeptide(L)'
;MRNKLSLILIFSILLVLTTITTQPVFASVRCETQYGGGQVCVKTGELQINKKVWDSQDQTFVDNLGITSHKFTGGEEVIFQIEIKNVGDETFDKVDVQDTLPNYLELSSGELFFTIENLEPGESETREIKAKVVSIDRLPSDKTLICDVNTAEGWTDDEKDKDTAQICIEKRILGITQFPPTGPKSWLTISLLSLTSGLLGIYLLISRKKLQREVKI
;
A
#
# COMPACT_ATOMS: atom_id res chain seq x y z
N MET A 1 53.43 5.37 30.62
CA MET A 1 52.46 6.24 31.30
C MET A 1 51.56 7.01 30.32
N ARG A 2 51.97 7.30 29.09
CA ARG A 2 51.24 8.10 28.08
C ARG A 2 49.96 7.49 27.56
N ASN A 3 49.87 6.15 27.50
CA ASN A 3 48.66 5.46 26.93
C ASN A 3 47.48 5.35 27.93
N LYS A 4 47.72 5.37 29.21
CA LYS A 4 46.64 5.33 30.23
C LYS A 4 45.91 6.68 30.38
N LEU A 5 46.62 7.78 30.20
CA LEU A 5 46.02 9.12 30.24
C LEU A 5 45.11 9.37 29.03
N SER A 6 45.52 8.90 27.85
CA SER A 6 44.73 8.98 26.60
C SER A 6 43.43 8.15 26.69
N LEU A 7 43.47 6.96 27.30
CA LEU A 7 42.30 6.11 27.47
C LEU A 7 41.27 6.71 28.44
N ILE A 8 41.73 7.35 29.51
CA ILE A 8 40.87 8.04 30.51
C ILE A 8 40.18 9.25 29.85
N LEU A 9 40.90 10.00 29.00
CA LEU A 9 40.35 11.16 28.29
C LEU A 9 39.28 10.73 27.26
N ILE A 10 39.47 9.65 26.54
CA ILE A 10 38.51 9.11 25.60
C ILE A 10 37.24 8.61 26.33
N PHE A 11 37.44 7.93 27.49
CA PHE A 11 36.30 7.43 28.28
C PHE A 11 35.48 8.57 28.94
N SER A 12 36.12 9.65 29.33
CA SER A 12 35.42 10.82 29.91
C SER A 12 34.66 11.61 28.82
N ILE A 13 35.19 11.69 27.59
CA ILE A 13 34.48 12.31 26.45
C ILE A 13 33.30 11.45 26.02
N LEU A 14 33.42 10.11 26.03
CA LEU A 14 32.32 9.20 25.70
C LEU A 14 31.19 9.28 26.75
N LEU A 15 31.52 9.49 28.03
CA LEU A 15 30.52 9.60 29.09
C LEU A 15 29.73 10.93 29.07
N VAL A 16 30.33 12.00 28.54
CA VAL A 16 29.66 13.31 28.38
C VAL A 16 28.72 13.31 27.16
N LEU A 17 28.96 12.47 26.13
CA LEU A 17 28.11 12.38 24.95
C LEU A 17 26.79 11.63 25.21
N THR A 18 26.66 10.87 26.29
CA THR A 18 25.45 10.07 26.59
C THR A 18 24.36 10.81 27.36
N THR A 19 24.59 12.06 27.76
CA THR A 19 23.55 12.90 28.37
C THR A 19 22.85 13.79 27.36
N ILE A 20 22.41 13.21 26.21
CA ILE A 20 21.37 13.87 25.41
C ILE A 20 20.07 13.64 26.18
N THR A 21 19.76 14.53 27.09
CA THR A 21 18.44 14.63 27.69
C THR A 21 17.48 14.96 26.54
N THR A 22 16.68 13.99 26.13
CA THR A 22 15.47 14.27 25.37
C THR A 22 14.61 15.15 26.25
N GLN A 23 14.59 16.44 25.98
CA GLN A 23 13.65 17.34 26.64
C GLN A 23 12.27 16.92 26.17
N PRO A 24 11.31 16.62 27.05
CA PRO A 24 9.94 16.47 26.65
C PRO A 24 9.52 17.77 25.96
N VAL A 25 9.08 17.68 24.73
CA VAL A 25 8.42 18.78 24.03
C VAL A 25 7.04 18.87 24.67
N PHE A 26 6.91 19.71 25.68
CA PHE A 26 5.60 20.06 26.17
C PHE A 26 4.90 20.87 25.09
N ALA A 27 3.73 20.44 24.66
CA ALA A 27 2.84 21.25 23.87
C ALA A 27 2.64 22.58 24.62
N SER A 28 2.97 23.69 23.99
CA SER A 28 2.92 24.99 24.65
C SER A 28 1.46 25.38 24.78
N VAL A 29 0.97 25.51 26.00
CA VAL A 29 -0.28 26.21 26.31
C VAL A 29 -0.18 27.61 25.68
N ARG A 30 -0.96 27.88 24.64
CA ARG A 30 -0.99 29.18 23.97
C ARG A 30 -1.90 30.09 24.76
N CYS A 31 -1.29 30.88 25.67
CA CYS A 31 -2.03 31.92 26.37
C CYS A 31 -1.99 33.23 25.58
N GLU A 32 -3.14 33.76 25.22
CA GLU A 32 -3.27 35.08 24.56
C GLU A 32 -3.81 36.10 25.56
N THR A 33 -3.13 37.26 25.65
CA THR A 33 -3.59 38.39 26.44
C THR A 33 -4.77 39.07 25.77
N GLN A 34 -5.92 39.10 26.42
CA GLN A 34 -7.10 39.82 25.95
C GLN A 34 -7.01 41.30 26.28
N TYR A 35 -7.59 42.14 25.39
CA TYR A 35 -7.75 43.57 25.60
C TYR A 35 -8.61 43.81 26.88
N GLY A 36 -7.97 44.26 27.98
CA GLY A 36 -8.62 44.39 29.27
C GLY A 36 -7.90 43.70 30.44
N GLY A 37 -6.77 43.08 30.20
CA GLY A 37 -5.85 42.59 31.22
C GLY A 37 -6.11 41.18 31.77
N GLY A 38 -6.86 40.33 31.02
CA GLY A 38 -6.99 38.90 31.29
C GLY A 38 -6.15 38.07 30.33
N GLN A 39 -5.64 36.93 30.79
CA GLN A 39 -5.06 35.88 29.94
C GLN A 39 -6.12 34.83 29.68
N VAL A 40 -6.39 34.54 28.41
CA VAL A 40 -7.14 33.35 28.01
C VAL A 40 -6.12 32.33 27.52
N CYS A 41 -5.93 31.27 28.27
CA CYS A 41 -5.15 30.14 27.84
C CYS A 41 -6.07 29.18 27.09
N VAL A 42 -5.84 29.01 25.79
CA VAL A 42 -6.51 27.96 25.00
C VAL A 42 -5.75 26.67 25.33
N LYS A 43 -6.38 25.77 26.04
CA LYS A 43 -5.92 24.42 26.16
C LYS A 43 -6.17 23.75 24.80
N THR A 44 -5.13 23.34 24.16
CA THR A 44 -5.23 22.50 22.96
C THR A 44 -4.97 21.08 23.40
N GLY A 45 -6.01 20.40 23.86
CA GLY A 45 -6.00 18.97 23.82
C GLY A 45 -6.04 18.59 22.35
N GLU A 46 -5.06 17.89 21.82
CA GLU A 46 -5.06 17.45 20.43
C GLU A 46 -4.98 15.92 20.42
N LEU A 47 -6.12 15.32 20.13
CA LEU A 47 -6.20 13.91 19.75
C LEU A 47 -5.67 13.77 18.32
N GLN A 48 -4.74 12.86 18.10
CA GLN A 48 -4.24 12.52 16.76
C GLN A 48 -4.49 11.07 16.45
N ILE A 49 -5.14 10.83 15.32
CA ILE A 49 -5.33 9.50 14.72
C ILE A 49 -4.42 9.38 13.50
N ASN A 50 -3.64 8.30 13.44
CA ASN A 50 -2.80 7.98 12.30
C ASN A 50 -3.09 6.56 11.84
N LYS A 51 -3.60 6.42 10.61
CA LYS A 51 -4.00 5.14 10.04
C LYS A 51 -3.08 4.75 8.90
N LYS A 52 -2.62 3.50 8.93
CA LYS A 52 -1.71 2.95 7.93
C LYS A 52 -2.18 1.58 7.47
N VAL A 53 -1.69 1.17 6.31
CA VAL A 53 -1.88 -0.16 5.75
C VAL A 53 -0.53 -0.83 5.53
N TRP A 54 -0.46 -2.14 5.78
CA TRP A 54 0.75 -2.92 5.57
C TRP A 54 1.05 -3.11 4.09
N ASP A 55 2.24 -2.67 3.66
CA ASP A 55 2.79 -2.99 2.34
C ASP A 55 3.65 -4.25 2.44
N SER A 56 3.18 -5.34 1.83
CA SER A 56 3.89 -6.61 1.82
C SER A 56 5.15 -6.61 0.94
N GLN A 57 5.28 -5.66 0.01
CA GLN A 57 6.44 -5.53 -0.87
C GLN A 57 7.61 -4.85 -0.14
N ASP A 58 7.33 -3.74 0.53
CA ASP A 58 8.33 -2.96 1.26
C ASP A 58 8.45 -3.37 2.74
N GLN A 59 7.58 -4.29 3.22
CA GLN A 59 7.52 -4.78 4.60
C GLN A 59 7.45 -3.65 5.63
N THR A 60 6.58 -2.68 5.38
CA THR A 60 6.37 -1.51 6.23
C THR A 60 4.92 -1.05 6.18
N PHE A 61 4.51 -0.30 7.20
CA PHE A 61 3.23 0.39 7.19
C PHE A 61 3.33 1.72 6.44
N VAL A 62 2.41 1.94 5.51
CA VAL A 62 2.32 3.15 4.67
C VAL A 62 0.92 3.77 4.77
N ASP A 63 0.80 5.05 4.49
CA ASP A 63 -0.50 5.75 4.56
C ASP A 63 -1.46 5.25 3.48
N ASN A 64 -0.95 4.94 2.28
CA ASN A 64 -1.80 4.56 1.16
C ASN A 64 -1.11 3.56 0.22
N LEU A 65 -1.85 2.56 -0.23
CA LEU A 65 -1.48 1.67 -1.33
C LEU A 65 -2.31 2.03 -2.57
N GLY A 66 -1.68 2.77 -3.49
CA GLY A 66 -2.32 3.25 -4.71
C GLY A 66 -2.24 2.26 -5.87
N ILE A 67 -2.58 2.74 -7.07
CA ILE A 67 -2.61 1.93 -8.30
C ILE A 67 -1.25 1.40 -8.75
N THR A 68 -0.15 2.00 -8.29
CA THR A 68 1.23 1.58 -8.60
C THR A 68 1.84 0.68 -7.53
N SER A 69 1.20 0.59 -6.35
CA SER A 69 1.61 -0.25 -5.23
C SER A 69 1.04 -1.66 -5.34
N HIS A 70 1.24 -2.48 -4.28
CA HIS A 70 0.59 -3.79 -4.15
C HIS A 70 -0.94 -3.66 -4.33
N LYS A 71 -1.51 -4.59 -5.10
CA LYS A 71 -2.95 -4.69 -5.32
C LYS A 71 -3.44 -6.00 -4.74
N PHE A 72 -4.40 -5.90 -3.85
CA PHE A 72 -5.01 -7.06 -3.21
C PHE A 72 -5.94 -7.80 -4.17
N THR A 73 -6.06 -9.10 -3.98
CA THR A 73 -6.98 -9.96 -4.76
C THR A 73 -8.05 -10.56 -3.85
N GLY A 74 -9.11 -11.10 -4.46
CA GLY A 74 -10.20 -11.73 -3.70
C GLY A 74 -9.69 -12.81 -2.73
N GLY A 75 -10.07 -12.69 -1.47
CA GLY A 75 -9.67 -13.59 -0.38
C GLY A 75 -8.33 -13.26 0.29
N GLU A 76 -7.59 -12.27 -0.18
CA GLU A 76 -6.32 -11.84 0.41
C GLU A 76 -6.55 -11.03 1.70
N GLU A 77 -5.62 -11.16 2.66
CA GLU A 77 -5.66 -10.43 3.92
C GLU A 77 -5.03 -9.05 3.78
N VAL A 78 -5.69 -8.05 4.36
CA VAL A 78 -5.24 -6.66 4.47
C VAL A 78 -5.03 -6.36 5.94
N ILE A 79 -3.88 -5.81 6.31
CA ILE A 79 -3.58 -5.43 7.69
C ILE A 79 -3.54 -3.91 7.78
N PHE A 80 -4.36 -3.34 8.66
CA PHE A 80 -4.34 -1.93 9.00
C PHE A 80 -3.78 -1.73 10.40
N GLN A 81 -3.11 -0.62 10.59
CA GLN A 81 -2.64 -0.15 11.88
C GLN A 81 -3.24 1.22 12.17
N ILE A 82 -3.73 1.41 13.38
CA ILE A 82 -4.24 2.68 13.87
C ILE A 82 -3.39 3.06 15.08
N GLU A 83 -2.72 4.19 15.00
CA GLU A 83 -2.04 4.83 16.12
C GLU A 83 -2.92 5.96 16.64
N ILE A 84 -3.19 5.94 17.91
CA ILE A 84 -3.95 6.95 18.65
C ILE A 84 -2.97 7.64 19.56
N LYS A 85 -2.81 8.94 19.42
CA LYS A 85 -1.83 9.71 20.17
C LYS A 85 -2.43 10.94 20.82
N ASN A 86 -2.08 11.18 22.07
CA ASN A 86 -2.32 12.43 22.76
C ASN A 86 -1.14 13.38 22.50
N VAL A 87 -1.33 14.37 21.63
CA VAL A 87 -0.32 15.41 21.37
C VAL A 87 -0.61 16.70 22.12
N GLY A 88 -1.65 16.68 22.97
CA GLY A 88 -2.02 17.76 23.85
C GLY A 88 -1.24 17.79 25.17
N ASP A 89 -1.72 18.58 26.10
CA ASP A 89 -1.15 18.81 27.45
C ASP A 89 -2.03 18.29 28.60
N GLU A 90 -3.20 17.73 28.29
CA GLU A 90 -4.12 17.12 29.24
C GLU A 90 -4.30 15.62 28.97
N THR A 91 -4.51 14.84 30.03
CA THR A 91 -4.85 13.42 29.90
C THR A 91 -6.27 13.29 29.37
N PHE A 92 -6.47 12.44 28.36
CA PHE A 92 -7.79 12.02 27.96
C PHE A 92 -8.26 10.87 28.86
N ASP A 93 -9.29 11.12 29.64
CA ASP A 93 -9.89 10.08 30.51
C ASP A 93 -10.41 8.91 29.67
N LYS A 94 -10.96 9.23 28.50
CA LYS A 94 -11.53 8.26 27.58
C LYS A 94 -11.40 8.72 26.13
N VAL A 95 -10.93 7.82 25.27
CA VAL A 95 -10.91 7.98 23.80
C VAL A 95 -11.66 6.81 23.20
N ASP A 96 -12.78 7.07 22.55
CA ASP A 96 -13.48 6.06 21.74
C ASP A 96 -12.98 6.10 20.31
N VAL A 97 -12.77 4.93 19.71
CA VAL A 97 -12.25 4.79 18.34
C VAL A 97 -13.15 3.86 17.54
N GLN A 98 -13.53 4.31 16.36
CA GLN A 98 -14.31 3.53 15.39
C GLN A 98 -13.53 3.38 14.09
N ASP A 99 -13.32 2.15 13.65
CA ASP A 99 -12.84 1.83 12.32
C ASP A 99 -14.02 1.48 11.40
N THR A 100 -13.99 2.00 10.18
CA THR A 100 -15.02 1.74 9.18
C THR A 100 -14.39 1.11 7.95
N LEU A 101 -14.53 -0.21 7.82
CA LEU A 101 -14.05 -0.95 6.66
C LEU A 101 -14.84 -0.58 5.40
N PRO A 102 -14.20 -0.50 4.24
CA PRO A 102 -14.88 -0.34 2.97
C PRO A 102 -15.71 -1.59 2.60
N ASN A 103 -16.64 -1.43 1.67
CA ASN A 103 -17.65 -2.45 1.33
C ASN A 103 -17.10 -3.81 0.87
N TYR A 104 -15.86 -3.85 0.38
CA TYR A 104 -15.24 -5.06 -0.16
C TYR A 104 -14.26 -5.72 0.80
N LEU A 105 -14.26 -5.28 2.06
CA LEU A 105 -13.49 -5.89 3.14
C LEU A 105 -14.41 -6.45 4.22
N GLU A 106 -14.07 -7.61 4.74
CA GLU A 106 -14.69 -8.23 5.89
C GLU A 106 -13.68 -8.35 7.02
N LEU A 107 -14.08 -8.01 8.25
CA LEU A 107 -13.23 -8.15 9.42
C LEU A 107 -12.82 -9.62 9.61
N SER A 108 -11.52 -9.88 9.74
CA SER A 108 -11.00 -11.21 10.06
C SER A 108 -10.43 -11.29 11.48
N SER A 109 -9.87 -10.21 12.02
CA SER A 109 -9.34 -10.13 13.38
C SER A 109 -9.21 -8.68 13.83
N GLY A 110 -9.24 -8.47 15.15
CA GLY A 110 -9.24 -7.13 15.77
C GLY A 110 -10.65 -6.64 16.08
N GLU A 111 -10.75 -5.40 16.50
CA GLU A 111 -12.01 -4.77 16.91
C GLU A 111 -12.21 -3.50 16.09
N LEU A 112 -13.41 -3.34 15.50
CA LEU A 112 -13.77 -2.12 14.75
C LEU A 112 -14.19 -0.96 15.67
N PHE A 113 -14.49 -1.26 16.91
CA PHE A 113 -14.79 -0.26 17.94
C PHE A 113 -14.06 -0.65 19.22
N PHE A 114 -13.31 0.29 19.77
CA PHE A 114 -12.60 0.10 21.04
C PHE A 114 -12.45 1.42 21.78
N THR A 115 -12.15 1.32 23.07
CA THR A 115 -11.96 2.45 23.96
C THR A 115 -10.57 2.39 24.59
N ILE A 116 -9.91 3.53 24.69
CA ILE A 116 -8.65 3.73 25.41
C ILE A 116 -8.97 4.59 26.61
N GLU A 117 -8.50 4.19 27.79
CA GLU A 117 -8.69 4.94 29.04
C GLU A 117 -7.36 5.54 29.49
N ASN A 118 -7.41 6.75 30.05
CA ASN A 118 -6.25 7.43 30.66
C ASN A 118 -5.06 7.61 29.71
N LEU A 119 -5.29 8.12 28.50
CA LEU A 119 -4.21 8.40 27.55
C LEU A 119 -3.49 9.70 27.96
N GLU A 120 -2.28 9.56 28.53
CA GLU A 120 -1.49 10.69 29.05
C GLU A 120 -0.89 11.55 27.92
N PRO A 121 -0.53 12.83 28.21
CA PRO A 121 0.17 13.69 27.27
C PRO A 121 1.43 13.05 26.70
N GLY A 122 1.53 13.03 25.36
CA GLY A 122 2.64 12.41 24.63
C GLY A 122 2.54 10.89 24.48
N GLU A 123 1.60 10.23 25.15
CA GLU A 123 1.38 8.80 25.03
C GLU A 123 0.69 8.44 23.71
N SER A 124 0.97 7.25 23.21
CA SER A 124 0.30 6.68 22.04
C SER A 124 -0.05 5.21 22.27
N GLU A 125 -1.18 4.81 21.75
CA GLU A 125 -1.60 3.41 21.70
C GLU A 125 -1.84 2.98 20.25
N THR A 126 -1.43 1.75 19.93
CA THR A 126 -1.52 1.21 18.58
C THR A 126 -2.40 -0.03 18.57
N ARG A 127 -3.30 -0.11 17.60
CA ARG A 127 -4.15 -1.27 17.32
C ARG A 127 -3.98 -1.75 15.89
N GLU A 128 -4.01 -3.07 15.71
CA GLU A 128 -4.03 -3.69 14.39
C GLU A 128 -5.41 -4.27 14.11
N ILE A 129 -5.88 -4.07 12.88
CA ILE A 129 -7.12 -4.63 12.35
C ILE A 129 -6.76 -5.42 11.11
N LYS A 130 -7.17 -6.68 11.07
CA LYS A 130 -7.02 -7.53 9.91
C LYS A 130 -8.36 -7.71 9.24
N ALA A 131 -8.39 -7.43 7.95
CA ALA A 131 -9.55 -7.59 7.12
C ALA A 131 -9.23 -8.50 5.94
N LYS A 132 -10.22 -9.11 5.35
CA LYS A 132 -10.09 -9.97 4.20
C LYS A 132 -10.88 -9.39 3.04
N VAL A 133 -10.27 -9.35 1.86
CA VAL A 133 -11.00 -8.97 0.64
C VAL A 133 -12.08 -10.02 0.37
N VAL A 134 -13.30 -9.58 0.10
CA VAL A 134 -14.40 -10.48 -0.28
C VAL A 134 -14.02 -11.34 -1.49
N SER A 135 -14.72 -12.45 -1.68
CA SER A 135 -14.48 -13.33 -2.83
C SER A 135 -14.71 -12.59 -4.16
N ILE A 136 -14.00 -13.03 -5.20
CA ILE A 136 -13.96 -12.36 -6.51
C ILE A 136 -15.33 -12.22 -7.19
N ASP A 137 -16.26 -13.13 -6.90
CA ASP A 137 -17.64 -13.14 -7.39
C ASP A 137 -18.51 -12.05 -6.77
N ARG A 138 -18.14 -11.54 -5.58
CA ARG A 138 -18.80 -10.43 -4.89
C ARG A 138 -18.27 -9.05 -5.32
N LEU A 139 -17.17 -9.01 -6.06
CA LEU A 139 -16.64 -7.78 -6.63
C LEU A 139 -17.43 -7.37 -7.89
N PRO A 140 -17.62 -6.07 -8.16
CA PRO A 140 -18.32 -5.58 -9.36
C PRO A 140 -17.79 -6.20 -10.63
N SER A 141 -18.70 -6.64 -11.51
CA SER A 141 -18.32 -7.30 -12.77
C SER A 141 -17.75 -6.35 -13.83
N ASP A 142 -18.10 -5.08 -13.74
CA ASP A 142 -17.75 -4.00 -14.65
C ASP A 142 -16.41 -3.32 -14.32
N LYS A 143 -15.80 -3.68 -13.18
CA LYS A 143 -14.53 -3.08 -12.74
C LYS A 143 -13.44 -4.14 -12.61
N THR A 144 -12.27 -3.84 -13.15
CA THR A 144 -11.06 -4.67 -13.02
C THR A 144 -10.17 -4.22 -11.88
N LEU A 145 -10.29 -2.96 -11.47
CA LEU A 145 -9.58 -2.32 -10.37
C LEU A 145 -10.55 -1.49 -9.54
N ILE A 146 -10.49 -1.66 -8.22
CA ILE A 146 -11.32 -0.94 -7.25
C ILE A 146 -10.36 -0.40 -6.19
N CYS A 147 -10.28 0.92 -6.05
CA CYS A 147 -9.57 1.54 -4.95
C CYS A 147 -10.60 2.13 -3.98
N ASP A 148 -10.41 1.86 -2.70
CA ASP A 148 -11.30 2.28 -1.64
C ASP A 148 -10.51 2.64 -0.39
N VAL A 149 -11.12 3.33 0.56
CA VAL A 149 -10.47 3.80 1.76
C VAL A 149 -11.08 3.17 3.01
N ASN A 150 -10.23 2.78 3.93
CA ASN A 150 -10.61 2.44 5.29
C ASN A 150 -10.40 3.67 6.17
N THR A 151 -11.38 4.02 6.99
CA THR A 151 -11.38 5.22 7.83
C THR A 151 -11.36 4.85 9.29
N ALA A 152 -10.43 5.41 10.06
CA ALA A 152 -10.45 5.40 11.52
C ALA A 152 -10.84 6.78 12.03
N GLU A 153 -11.72 6.83 13.00
CA GLU A 153 -12.17 8.05 13.67
C GLU A 153 -12.07 7.84 15.17
N GLY A 154 -11.40 8.78 15.86
CA GLY A 154 -11.30 8.81 17.31
C GLY A 154 -11.95 10.05 17.87
N TRP A 155 -12.56 9.95 19.06
CA TRP A 155 -13.16 11.10 19.73
C TRP A 155 -13.09 10.97 21.24
N THR A 156 -13.09 12.11 21.88
CA THR A 156 -13.32 12.36 23.31
C THR A 156 -14.63 13.14 23.46
N ASP A 157 -14.92 13.64 24.64
CA ASP A 157 -16.09 14.51 24.85
C ASP A 157 -15.96 15.83 24.08
N ASP A 158 -14.74 16.35 23.91
CA ASP A 158 -14.47 17.70 23.39
C ASP A 158 -13.70 17.68 22.05
N GLU A 159 -13.12 16.55 21.66
CA GLU A 159 -12.22 16.45 20.50
C GLU A 159 -12.54 15.28 19.60
N LYS A 160 -12.13 15.44 18.36
CA LYS A 160 -12.32 14.43 17.33
C LYS A 160 -11.26 14.56 16.25
N ASP A 161 -10.69 13.43 15.88
CA ASP A 161 -9.80 13.34 14.73
C ASP A 161 -10.09 12.09 13.90
N LYS A 162 -9.65 12.08 12.65
CA LYS A 162 -9.83 10.95 11.74
C LYS A 162 -8.71 10.87 10.73
N ASP A 163 -8.39 9.65 10.35
CA ASP A 163 -7.45 9.39 9.27
C ASP A 163 -7.88 8.19 8.42
N THR A 164 -7.29 8.06 7.24
CA THR A 164 -7.70 7.08 6.24
C THR A 164 -6.49 6.36 5.65
N ALA A 165 -6.67 5.08 5.32
CA ALA A 165 -5.70 4.33 4.52
C ALA A 165 -6.37 3.77 3.27
N GLN A 166 -5.80 4.09 2.10
CA GLN A 166 -6.30 3.59 0.81
C GLN A 166 -5.69 2.24 0.47
N ILE A 167 -6.51 1.38 -0.12
CA ILE A 167 -6.09 0.13 -0.77
C ILE A 167 -6.66 0.05 -2.17
N CYS A 168 -6.04 -0.76 -3.03
CA CYS A 168 -6.59 -1.11 -4.33
C CYS A 168 -6.73 -2.62 -4.45
N ILE A 169 -7.89 -3.08 -4.95
CA ILE A 169 -8.25 -4.47 -5.18
C ILE A 169 -8.25 -4.71 -6.68
N GLU A 170 -7.47 -5.67 -7.15
CA GLU A 170 -7.45 -6.10 -8.56
C GLU A 170 -8.30 -7.35 -8.73
N LYS A 171 -9.27 -7.25 -9.62
CA LYS A 171 -10.03 -8.42 -10.06
C LYS A 171 -9.24 -9.15 -11.12
N ARG A 172 -8.38 -10.10 -10.70
CA ARG A 172 -7.75 -11.01 -11.66
C ARG A 172 -8.81 -11.94 -12.21
N ILE A 173 -9.33 -11.62 -13.39
CA ILE A 173 -10.00 -12.61 -14.21
C ILE A 173 -8.88 -13.58 -14.57
N LEU A 174 -8.96 -14.82 -14.10
CA LEU A 174 -8.10 -15.89 -14.61
C LEU A 174 -8.27 -15.91 -16.11
N GLY A 175 -7.44 -15.13 -16.79
CA GLY A 175 -7.50 -14.95 -18.23
C GLY A 175 -7.40 -16.31 -18.86
N ILE A 176 -8.17 -16.52 -19.93
CA ILE A 176 -7.99 -17.60 -20.85
C ILE A 176 -6.51 -17.59 -21.24
N THR A 177 -5.71 -18.43 -20.58
CA THR A 177 -4.28 -18.58 -20.86
C THR A 177 -4.01 -19.26 -22.21
N GLN A 178 -5.08 -19.59 -22.91
CA GLN A 178 -5.01 -20.10 -24.28
C GLN A 178 -5.69 -19.09 -25.20
N PHE A 179 -4.87 -18.29 -25.86
CA PHE A 179 -5.33 -17.69 -27.13
C PHE A 179 -5.82 -18.80 -28.03
N PRO A 180 -7.00 -18.69 -28.66
CA PRO A 180 -7.40 -19.65 -29.67
C PRO A 180 -6.26 -19.73 -30.68
N PRO A 181 -5.85 -20.94 -31.10
CA PRO A 181 -4.76 -21.09 -32.03
C PRO A 181 -5.14 -20.39 -33.35
N THR A 182 -4.63 -19.17 -33.56
CA THR A 182 -4.91 -18.30 -34.69
C THR A 182 -4.09 -18.68 -35.94
N GLY A 183 -3.28 -19.73 -35.82
CA GLY A 183 -2.48 -20.25 -36.93
C GLY A 183 -3.13 -21.46 -37.61
N PRO A 184 -2.84 -21.73 -38.89
CA PRO A 184 -3.27 -22.94 -39.56
C PRO A 184 -2.77 -24.16 -38.78
N LYS A 185 -3.69 -25.12 -38.51
CA LYS A 185 -3.47 -26.30 -37.65
C LYS A 185 -2.31 -27.21 -38.08
N SER A 186 -1.75 -27.00 -39.28
CA SER A 186 -0.51 -27.67 -39.66
C SER A 186 0.36 -26.78 -40.56
N TRP A 187 1.52 -26.44 -40.02
CA TRP A 187 2.61 -25.84 -40.79
C TRP A 187 3.04 -26.75 -41.97
N LEU A 188 2.76 -28.05 -41.88
CA LEU A 188 2.98 -29.05 -42.93
C LEU A 188 2.16 -28.76 -44.18
N THR A 189 0.91 -28.28 -44.11
CA THR A 189 0.11 -27.96 -45.27
C THR A 189 0.62 -26.74 -46.05
N ILE A 190 1.13 -25.75 -45.34
CA ILE A 190 1.74 -24.55 -45.96
C ILE A 190 3.06 -24.92 -46.63
N SER A 191 3.89 -25.75 -46.00
CA SER A 191 5.15 -26.23 -46.57
C SER A 191 4.92 -27.11 -47.80
N LEU A 192 3.89 -27.95 -47.80
CA LEU A 192 3.56 -28.78 -48.97
C LEU A 192 3.09 -27.94 -50.17
N LEU A 193 2.26 -26.93 -49.96
CA LEU A 193 1.80 -26.00 -50.99
C LEU A 193 2.96 -25.19 -51.59
N SER A 194 3.92 -24.77 -50.81
CA SER A 194 5.08 -24.02 -51.28
C SER A 194 6.05 -24.91 -52.09
N LEU A 195 6.23 -26.18 -51.70
CA LEU A 195 7.03 -27.14 -52.43
C LEU A 195 6.43 -27.50 -53.81
N THR A 196 5.12 -27.70 -53.86
CA THR A 196 4.41 -28.03 -55.12
C THR A 196 4.43 -26.86 -56.13
N SER A 197 4.26 -25.63 -55.65
CA SER A 197 4.36 -24.42 -56.49
C SER A 197 5.79 -24.20 -57.01
N GLY A 198 6.81 -24.47 -56.18
CA GLY A 198 8.22 -24.40 -56.57
C GLY A 198 8.59 -25.43 -57.65
N LEU A 199 8.16 -26.68 -57.49
CA LEU A 199 8.39 -27.75 -58.48
C LEU A 199 7.68 -27.49 -59.83
N LEU A 200 6.45 -26.95 -59.79
CA LEU A 200 5.71 -26.55 -61.01
C LEU A 200 6.44 -25.42 -61.75
N GLY A 201 6.97 -24.42 -61.01
CA GLY A 201 7.76 -23.33 -61.57
C GLY A 201 9.04 -23.84 -62.28
N ILE A 202 9.78 -24.75 -61.66
CA ILE A 202 10.97 -25.36 -62.23
C ILE A 202 10.61 -26.20 -63.50
N TYR A 203 9.53 -26.98 -63.43
CA TYR A 203 9.05 -27.75 -64.58
C TYR A 203 8.71 -26.87 -65.82
N LEU A 204 8.00 -25.77 -65.60
CA LEU A 204 7.66 -24.81 -66.65
C LEU A 204 8.92 -24.13 -67.26
N LEU A 205 9.93 -23.82 -66.46
CA LEU A 205 11.18 -23.26 -66.96
C LEU A 205 11.98 -24.24 -67.81
N ILE A 206 12.01 -25.52 -67.45
CA ILE A 206 12.71 -26.57 -68.17
C ILE A 206 11.94 -26.83 -69.50
N SER A 207 10.62 -26.89 -69.46
CA SER A 207 9.75 -27.09 -70.65
C SER A 207 9.92 -25.94 -71.67
N ARG A 208 9.99 -24.69 -71.20
CA ARG A 208 10.28 -23.52 -72.05
C ARG A 208 11.65 -23.61 -72.74
N LYS A 209 12.70 -24.04 -72.00
CA LYS A 209 14.02 -24.21 -72.59
C LYS A 209 14.08 -25.32 -73.64
N LYS A 210 13.26 -26.39 -73.50
CA LYS A 210 13.14 -27.49 -74.49
C LYS A 210 12.46 -27.02 -75.72
N LEU A 211 11.34 -26.30 -75.64
CA LEU A 211 10.65 -25.71 -76.78
C LEU A 211 11.48 -24.73 -77.60
N GLN A 212 12.33 -23.91 -76.93
CA GLN A 212 13.20 -22.97 -77.60
C GLN A 212 14.38 -23.66 -78.35
N ARG A 213 14.73 -24.89 -77.97
CA ARG A 213 15.75 -25.68 -78.69
C ARG A 213 15.18 -26.31 -79.93
N GLU A 214 13.91 -26.70 -80.00
CA GLU A 214 13.27 -27.29 -81.16
C GLU A 214 12.92 -26.27 -82.24
N VAL A 215 12.75 -25.00 -81.92
CA VAL A 215 12.48 -23.89 -82.84
C VAL A 215 13.75 -23.35 -83.55
N LYS A 216 14.93 -23.82 -83.19
CA LYS A 216 16.21 -23.30 -83.67
C LYS A 216 16.92 -24.28 -84.64
N ILE A 217 16.19 -25.27 -85.20
CA ILE A 217 16.67 -26.14 -86.28
C ILE A 217 15.80 -25.77 -87.55
#